data_785b776a25677a99ff0039f18cfa425a
#
_entry.id   785b776a25677a99ff0039f18cfa425a
#
_cell.length_a   1.000
_cell.length_b   1.000
_cell.length_c   1.000
_cell.angle_alpha   90.00
_cell.angle_beta   90.00
_cell.angle_gamma   90.00
#
_symmetry.space_group_name_H-M   'P 1'
#
loop_
_entity.id
_entity.type
_entity.pdbx_description
1 polymer ?
#
loop_
_entity_poly.entity_id
_entity_poly.type
_entity_poly.pdbx_seq_one_letter_code
_entity_poly.pdbx_strand_id
1 'polypeptide(L)'
;MKKKLTSKGSCLCGGVKFKTKGFHRQVSNCHCIQCMKTHGNFAAYTALKDLNVKFINKRTLKWFKSSKKAERGFCKKCGASILFKMNKSNIISISAGLFDKSLKLKTNRNIFTKNRLKYYSLDNNIPKFSRYSKQ
;
A
#
# COMPACT_ATOMS: atom_id res chain seq x y z
N MET A 1 -24.81 16.38 0.26
CA MET A 1 -24.38 15.17 1.00
C MET A 1 -23.27 14.45 0.23
N LYS A 2 -22.15 14.24 0.89
CA LYS A 2 -21.07 13.48 0.25
C LYS A 2 -21.43 12.00 0.27
N LYS A 3 -21.47 11.38 -0.90
CA LYS A 3 -21.60 9.92 -0.98
C LYS A 3 -20.40 9.28 -0.26
N LYS A 4 -20.63 8.31 0.59
CA LYS A 4 -19.55 7.50 1.15
C LYS A 4 -18.87 6.78 -0.01
N LEU A 5 -17.61 7.12 -0.25
CA LEU A 5 -16.82 6.44 -1.27
C LEU A 5 -16.52 5.04 -0.77
N THR A 6 -17.01 4.04 -1.50
CA THR A 6 -16.66 2.65 -1.27
C THR A 6 -15.88 2.14 -2.47
N SER A 7 -14.84 1.38 -2.18
CA SER A 7 -14.01 0.79 -3.22
C SER A 7 -13.74 -0.66 -2.90
N LYS A 8 -13.39 -1.41 -3.93
CA LYS A 8 -13.07 -2.84 -3.81
C LYS A 8 -11.68 -3.11 -4.33
N GLY A 9 -11.07 -4.13 -3.80
CA GLY A 9 -9.79 -4.59 -4.29
C GLY A 9 -9.61 -6.07 -4.04
N SER A 10 -8.61 -6.64 -4.70
CA SER A 10 -8.27 -8.05 -4.53
C SER A 10 -6.85 -8.32 -4.99
N CYS A 11 -6.28 -9.43 -4.51
CA CYS A 11 -5.09 -10.00 -5.11
C CYS A 11 -5.44 -10.67 -6.44
N LEU A 12 -4.42 -11.09 -7.19
CA LEU A 12 -4.61 -11.65 -8.52
C LEU A 12 -5.51 -12.89 -8.51
N CYS A 13 -5.33 -13.80 -7.57
CA CYS A 13 -6.11 -15.04 -7.51
C CYS A 13 -7.48 -14.90 -6.84
N GLY A 14 -7.73 -13.74 -6.21
CA GLY A 14 -9.00 -13.51 -5.50
C GLY A 14 -9.09 -14.13 -4.12
N GLY A 15 -8.05 -14.81 -3.66
CA GLY A 15 -8.05 -15.41 -2.31
C GLY A 15 -8.03 -14.36 -1.20
N VAL A 16 -7.68 -13.12 -1.53
CA VAL A 16 -7.81 -11.97 -0.64
C VAL A 16 -8.64 -10.92 -1.37
N LYS A 17 -9.81 -10.60 -0.81
CA LYS A 17 -10.71 -9.57 -1.34
C LYS A 17 -11.13 -8.66 -0.21
N PHE A 18 -11.26 -7.37 -0.50
CA PHE A 18 -11.62 -6.39 0.51
C PHE A 18 -12.48 -5.28 -0.07
N LYS A 19 -13.21 -4.62 0.82
CA LYS A 19 -13.92 -3.36 0.56
C LYS A 19 -13.33 -2.30 1.48
N THR A 20 -13.26 -1.08 0.97
CA THR A 20 -12.80 0.05 1.76
C THR A 20 -13.81 1.19 1.66
N LYS A 21 -13.79 2.08 2.65
CA LYS A 21 -14.63 3.27 2.67
C LYS A 21 -13.86 4.44 3.25
N GLY A 22 -14.40 5.64 3.05
CA GLY A 22 -13.86 6.85 3.62
C GLY A 22 -12.64 7.37 2.89
N PHE A 23 -11.83 8.13 3.61
CA PHE A 23 -10.68 8.81 3.04
C PHE A 23 -9.53 7.83 2.79
N HIS A 24 -9.00 7.88 1.57
CA HIS A 24 -7.79 7.17 1.16
C HIS A 24 -6.71 8.21 0.89
N ARG A 25 -5.56 8.07 1.53
CA ARG A 25 -4.41 8.92 1.24
C ARG A 25 -3.97 8.70 -0.21
N GLN A 26 -3.53 9.77 -0.88
CA GLN A 26 -2.95 9.63 -2.22
C GLN A 26 -1.72 8.72 -2.16
N VAL A 27 -1.34 8.18 -3.31
CA VAL A 27 -0.30 7.16 -3.38
C VAL A 27 1.04 7.74 -3.01
N SER A 28 1.73 7.06 -2.10
CA SER A 28 3.12 7.30 -1.76
C SER A 28 3.96 6.14 -2.30
N ASN A 29 4.96 6.45 -3.11
CA ASN A 29 5.90 5.44 -3.60
C ASN A 29 7.06 5.36 -2.63
N CYS A 30 7.21 4.22 -1.97
CA CYS A 30 8.27 3.97 -1.00
C CYS A 30 9.41 3.18 -1.64
N HIS A 31 10.61 3.77 -1.60
CA HIS A 31 11.82 3.20 -2.21
C HIS A 31 12.77 2.62 -1.16
N CYS A 32 12.30 2.30 0.04
CA CYS A 32 13.14 1.69 1.06
C CYS A 32 13.50 0.25 0.66
N ILE A 33 14.55 -0.26 1.28
CA ILE A 33 15.08 -1.59 0.95
C ILE A 33 14.01 -2.67 1.11
N GLN A 34 13.24 -2.63 2.20
CA GLN A 34 12.18 -3.63 2.41
C GLN A 34 11.08 -3.54 1.35
N CYS A 35 10.67 -2.32 0.98
CA CYS A 35 9.66 -2.14 -0.04
C CYS A 35 10.14 -2.63 -1.40
N MET A 36 11.39 -2.32 -1.75
CA MET A 36 11.95 -2.81 -3.00
C MET A 36 12.04 -4.33 -3.05
N LYS A 37 12.46 -4.97 -1.97
CA LYS A 37 12.60 -6.43 -1.94
C LYS A 37 11.26 -7.16 -1.90
N THR A 38 10.24 -6.57 -1.29
CA THR A 38 8.91 -7.21 -1.19
C THR A 38 8.03 -6.95 -2.41
N HIS A 39 8.32 -5.90 -3.18
CA HIS A 39 7.52 -5.54 -4.36
C HIS A 39 8.28 -5.68 -5.69
N GLY A 40 9.60 -5.83 -5.63
CA GLY A 40 10.43 -5.97 -6.84
C GLY A 40 10.80 -4.65 -7.49
N ASN A 41 10.25 -3.54 -7.02
CA ASN A 41 10.56 -2.19 -7.47
C ASN A 41 10.37 -1.24 -6.29
N PHE A 42 9.43 -0.32 -6.36
CA PHE A 42 9.01 0.44 -5.18
C PHE A 42 7.63 -0.04 -4.75
N ALA A 43 7.22 0.30 -3.53
CA ALA A 43 5.89 0.00 -3.05
C ALA A 43 5.00 1.23 -3.24
N ALA A 44 3.95 1.09 -4.04
CA ALA A 44 2.95 2.14 -4.27
C ALA A 44 1.77 1.89 -3.32
N TYR A 45 1.72 2.64 -2.22
CA TYR A 45 0.70 2.45 -1.20
C TYR A 45 -0.25 3.64 -1.11
N THR A 46 -1.54 3.34 -0.99
CA THR A 46 -2.49 4.22 -0.33
C THR A 46 -2.57 3.81 1.14
N ALA A 47 -3.17 4.64 1.97
CA ALA A 47 -3.35 4.33 3.39
C ALA A 47 -4.69 4.87 3.86
N LEU A 48 -5.28 4.17 4.81
CA LEU A 48 -6.56 4.55 5.40
C LEU A 48 -6.65 3.96 6.80
N LYS A 49 -7.71 4.34 7.53
CA LYS A 49 -7.95 3.75 8.85
C LYS A 49 -8.29 2.28 8.70
N ASP A 50 -7.70 1.44 9.54
CA ASP A 50 -7.90 -0.01 9.47
C ASP A 50 -9.36 -0.40 9.66
N LEU A 51 -10.12 0.34 10.47
CA LEU A 51 -11.55 0.09 10.67
C LEU A 51 -12.39 0.32 9.40
N ASN A 52 -11.82 1.02 8.42
CA ASN A 52 -12.48 1.27 7.13
C ASN A 52 -12.21 0.18 6.09
N VAL A 53 -11.47 -0.86 6.45
CA VAL A 53 -11.19 -2.01 5.58
C VAL A 53 -11.99 -3.20 6.07
N LYS A 54 -12.78 -3.78 5.18
CA LYS A 54 -13.52 -5.02 5.46
C LYS A 54 -13.05 -6.10 4.50
N PHE A 55 -12.52 -7.19 5.05
CA PHE A 55 -12.14 -8.33 4.22
C PHE A 55 -13.39 -9.14 3.89
N ILE A 56 -13.64 -9.31 2.60
CA ILE A 56 -14.71 -10.17 2.09
C ILE A 56 -14.21 -11.61 2.06
N ASN A 57 -12.93 -11.80 1.71
CA ASN A 57 -12.25 -13.07 1.69
C ASN A 57 -10.80 -12.84 2.09
N LYS A 58 -10.32 -13.55 3.08
CA LYS A 58 -8.92 -13.49 3.51
C LYS A 58 -8.31 -14.89 3.64
N ARG A 59 -8.87 -15.83 2.90
CA ARG A 59 -8.49 -17.26 2.98
C ARG A 59 -7.00 -17.48 2.71
N THR A 60 -6.41 -16.71 1.80
CA THR A 60 -5.01 -16.87 1.43
C THR A 60 -4.10 -15.77 1.99
N LEU A 61 -4.63 -14.91 2.86
CA LEU A 61 -3.85 -13.84 3.48
C LEU A 61 -2.90 -14.43 4.52
N LYS A 62 -1.64 -14.09 4.38
CA LYS A 62 -0.62 -14.46 5.37
C LYS A 62 0.17 -13.20 5.74
N TRP A 63 0.58 -13.12 7.00
CA TRP A 63 1.35 -12.01 7.52
C TRP A 63 2.79 -12.41 7.75
N PHE A 64 3.70 -11.52 7.36
CA PHE A 64 5.14 -11.65 7.60
C PHE A 64 5.58 -10.51 8.49
N LYS A 65 6.19 -10.82 9.62
CA LYS A 65 6.74 -9.81 10.51
C LYS A 65 8.04 -9.27 9.90
N SER A 66 7.94 -8.14 9.21
CA SER A 66 9.05 -7.58 8.44
C SER A 66 10.06 -6.81 9.31
N SER A 67 9.66 -6.42 10.52
CA SER A 67 10.52 -5.80 11.52
C SER A 67 9.91 -5.98 12.90
N LYS A 68 10.58 -5.50 13.93
CA LYS A 68 10.02 -5.51 15.29
C LYS A 68 8.76 -4.66 15.40
N LYS A 69 8.60 -3.68 14.51
CA LYS A 69 7.53 -2.67 14.61
C LYS A 69 6.43 -2.83 13.58
N ALA A 70 6.57 -3.71 12.61
CA ALA A 70 5.65 -3.77 11.49
C ALA A 70 5.53 -5.16 10.91
N GLU A 71 4.42 -5.38 10.21
CA GLU A 71 4.19 -6.61 9.47
C GLU A 71 3.58 -6.32 8.10
N ARG A 72 3.77 -7.25 7.18
CA ARG A 72 3.29 -7.15 5.81
C ARG A 72 2.36 -8.32 5.51
N GLY A 73 1.21 -7.99 4.91
CA GLY A 73 0.25 -9.00 4.48
C GLY A 73 0.42 -9.31 3.00
N PHE A 74 0.37 -10.58 2.65
CA PHE A 74 0.52 -11.02 1.28
C PHE A 74 -0.36 -12.24 1.02
N CYS A 75 -0.61 -12.53 -0.26
CA CYS A 75 -1.34 -13.73 -0.64
C CYS A 75 -0.37 -14.90 -0.73
N LYS A 76 -0.60 -15.93 0.08
CA LYS A 76 0.26 -17.13 0.06
C LYS A 76 0.10 -17.96 -1.21
N LYS A 77 -0.97 -17.73 -1.99
CA LYS A 77 -1.26 -18.49 -3.22
C LYS A 77 -0.70 -17.80 -4.46
N CYS A 78 -0.99 -16.51 -4.67
CA CYS A 78 -0.51 -15.81 -5.86
C CYS A 78 0.72 -14.92 -5.59
N GLY A 79 1.12 -14.75 -4.34
CA GLY A 79 2.31 -13.98 -3.96
C GLY A 79 2.13 -12.48 -3.96
N ALA A 80 0.92 -11.95 -4.15
CA ALA A 80 0.69 -10.52 -4.19
C ALA A 80 1.04 -9.86 -2.86
N SER A 81 1.80 -8.76 -2.89
CA SER A 81 2.04 -7.91 -1.73
C SER A 81 0.82 -7.01 -1.54
N ILE A 82 0.17 -7.09 -0.39
CA ILE A 82 -1.15 -6.48 -0.19
C ILE A 82 -1.12 -5.35 0.82
N LEU A 83 -0.57 -5.60 2.01
CA LEU A 83 -0.74 -4.74 3.15
C LEU A 83 0.57 -4.47 3.87
N PHE A 84 0.64 -3.30 4.48
CA PHE A 84 1.68 -2.96 5.45
C PHE A 84 1.01 -2.31 6.65
N LYS A 85 1.36 -2.76 7.86
CA LYS A 85 0.78 -2.22 9.08
C LYS A 85 1.82 -2.15 10.19
N MET A 86 1.96 -0.97 10.78
CA MET A 86 2.79 -0.82 11.98
C MET A 86 2.03 -1.27 13.21
N ASN A 87 2.75 -1.84 14.17
CA ASN A 87 2.17 -2.24 15.45
C ASN A 87 1.53 -1.04 16.14
N LYS A 88 0.38 -1.26 16.76
CA LYS A 88 -0.37 -0.24 17.52
C LYS A 88 -0.86 0.95 16.67
N SER A 89 -0.70 0.90 15.35
CA SER A 89 -1.24 1.93 14.46
C SER A 89 -2.66 1.57 14.05
N ASN A 90 -3.51 2.58 13.94
CA ASN A 90 -4.85 2.42 13.38
C ASN A 90 -4.89 2.72 11.88
N ILE A 91 -3.74 2.90 11.26
CA ILE A 91 -3.61 3.13 9.82
C ILE A 91 -3.04 1.87 9.17
N ILE A 92 -3.62 1.49 8.05
CA ILE A 92 -3.15 0.38 7.24
C ILE A 92 -2.83 0.88 5.84
N SER A 93 -1.71 0.43 5.29
CA SER A 93 -1.32 0.73 3.91
C SER A 93 -1.71 -0.44 3.02
N ILE A 94 -2.28 -0.13 1.87
CA ILE A 94 -2.71 -1.12 0.88
C ILE A 94 -2.03 -0.80 -0.44
N SER A 95 -1.51 -1.83 -1.11
CA SER A 95 -0.94 -1.68 -2.45
C SER A 95 -1.98 -1.09 -3.40
N ALA A 96 -1.67 0.05 -4.00
CA ALA A 96 -2.63 0.83 -4.79
C ALA A 96 -3.15 0.07 -6.01
N GLY A 97 -2.31 -0.76 -6.62
CA GLY A 97 -2.68 -1.51 -7.82
C GLY A 97 -3.71 -2.62 -7.60
N LEU A 98 -4.05 -2.92 -6.35
CA LEU A 98 -5.05 -3.96 -6.05
C LEU A 98 -6.48 -3.45 -6.15
N PHE A 99 -6.68 -2.14 -6.12
CA PHE A 99 -8.01 -1.54 -6.17
C PHE A 99 -8.59 -1.58 -7.58
N ASP A 100 -9.91 -1.66 -7.67
CA ASP A 100 -10.58 -1.50 -8.95
C ASP A 100 -10.52 -0.03 -9.40
N LYS A 101 -10.98 0.22 -10.64
CA LYS A 101 -10.85 1.54 -11.26
C LYS A 101 -11.78 2.61 -10.66
N SER A 102 -12.67 2.24 -9.74
CA SER A 102 -13.57 3.20 -9.12
C SER A 102 -12.83 4.14 -8.17
N LEU A 103 -11.73 3.68 -7.58
CA LEU A 103 -10.91 4.50 -6.69
C LEU A 103 -9.91 5.32 -7.52
N LYS A 104 -10.09 6.65 -7.49
CA LYS A 104 -9.24 7.58 -8.22
C LYS A 104 -8.08 8.03 -7.33
N LEU A 105 -6.91 7.43 -7.57
CA LEU A 105 -5.71 7.76 -6.81
C LEU A 105 -4.66 8.38 -7.74
N LYS A 106 -3.87 9.27 -7.16
CA LYS A 106 -2.69 9.86 -7.82
C LYS A 106 -1.49 9.66 -6.95
N THR A 107 -0.32 9.48 -7.55
CA THR A 107 0.94 9.49 -6.83
C THR A 107 1.28 10.93 -6.49
N ASN A 108 1.45 11.23 -5.21
CA ASN A 108 1.76 12.59 -4.78
C ASN A 108 3.09 12.72 -4.05
N ARG A 109 3.83 11.63 -3.84
CA ARG A 109 5.13 11.69 -3.18
C ARG A 109 5.97 10.45 -3.44
N ASN A 110 7.28 10.63 -3.35
CA ASN A 110 8.26 9.55 -3.30
C ASN A 110 8.99 9.66 -1.97
N ILE A 111 9.05 8.58 -1.19
CA ILE A 111 9.73 8.57 0.10
C ILE A 111 10.86 7.54 0.10
N PHE A 112 11.82 7.71 1.01
CA PHE A 112 13.03 6.88 1.11
C PHE A 112 13.80 6.83 -0.21
N THR A 113 13.86 7.96 -0.91
CA THR A 113 14.54 8.03 -2.21
C THR A 113 16.04 7.84 -2.10
N LYS A 114 16.62 8.07 -0.93
CA LYS A 114 18.06 7.84 -0.70
C LYS A 114 18.48 6.38 -0.89
N ASN A 115 17.54 5.45 -0.74
CA ASN A 115 17.81 4.01 -0.83
C ASN A 115 17.51 3.44 -2.21
N ARG A 116 16.95 4.24 -3.12
CA ARG A 116 16.50 3.72 -4.40
C ARG A 116 17.65 3.25 -5.28
N LEU A 117 17.39 2.22 -6.07
CA LEU A 117 18.28 1.80 -7.12
C LEU A 117 18.19 2.77 -8.30
N LYS A 118 19.27 2.85 -9.10
CA LYS A 118 19.37 3.89 -10.14
C LYS A 118 18.88 3.43 -11.52
N TYR A 119 18.27 2.26 -11.61
CA TYR A 119 17.80 1.75 -12.90
C TYR A 119 16.52 2.42 -13.40
N TYR A 120 15.87 3.22 -12.55
CA TYR A 120 14.63 3.92 -12.91
C TYR A 120 14.70 5.37 -12.50
N SER A 121 13.94 6.21 -13.21
CA SER A 121 13.87 7.65 -12.94
C SER A 121 12.64 8.00 -12.13
N LEU A 122 12.74 9.09 -11.37
CA LEU A 122 11.60 9.65 -10.65
C LEU A 122 11.06 10.83 -11.41
N ASP A 123 9.72 11.00 -11.39
CA ASP A 123 9.06 12.17 -11.96
C ASP A 123 9.46 13.43 -11.20
N ASN A 124 10.02 14.42 -11.90
CA ASN A 124 10.47 15.65 -11.28
C ASN A 124 9.34 16.52 -10.74
N ASN A 125 8.11 16.29 -11.21
CA ASN A 125 6.93 17.04 -10.74
C ASN A 125 6.33 16.49 -9.45
N ILE A 126 6.86 15.38 -8.94
CA ILE A 126 6.37 14.75 -7.71
C ILE A 126 7.39 14.98 -6.61
N PRO A 127 6.96 15.49 -5.43
CA PRO A 127 7.88 15.72 -4.31
C PRO A 127 8.66 14.47 -3.93
N LYS A 128 9.93 14.67 -3.61
CA LYS A 128 10.86 13.60 -3.24
C LYS A 128 11.36 13.85 -1.83
N PHE A 129 11.38 12.82 -1.02
CA PHE A 129 11.87 12.88 0.35
C PHE A 129 12.89 11.77 0.55
N SER A 130 14.04 12.12 1.13
CA SER A 130 15.12 11.15 1.34
C SER A 130 14.72 10.04 2.33
N ARG A 131 13.81 10.37 3.24
CA ARG A 131 13.22 9.44 4.22
C ARG A 131 11.69 9.59 4.18
N TYR A 132 11.06 9.78 5.33
CA TYR A 132 9.62 10.03 5.40
C TYR A 132 9.26 11.40 4.83
N SER A 133 8.06 11.52 4.32
CA SER A 133 7.56 12.83 3.90
C SER A 133 7.31 13.71 5.11
N LYS A 134 7.63 15.00 4.97
CA LYS A 134 7.19 16.00 5.94
C LYS A 134 5.71 16.30 5.65
N GLN A 135 4.92 16.34 6.69
CA GLN A 135 3.53 16.76 6.57
C GLN A 135 3.43 18.26 6.74
#